data_ea88f204bbabf133f14259bdf4be47cc
#
_entry.id   ea88f204bbabf133f14259bdf4be47cc
#
_cell.length_a   1.000
_cell.length_b   1.000
_cell.length_c   1.000
_cell.angle_alpha   90.00
_cell.angle_beta   90.00
_cell.angle_gamma   90.00
#
_symmetry.space_group_name_H-M   'P 1'
#
loop_
_entity.id
_entity.type
_entity.pdbx_description
1 polymer ?
#
loop_
_entity_poly.entity_id
_entity_poly.type
_entity_poly.pdbx_seq_one_letter_code
_entity_poly.pdbx_strand_id
1 'polypeptide(L)'
;MEALTMPNSFSAGDSPFYQFPSPAKLNLFLHIVGRRADGYHELETVFQFLDFGDNLSIRRTTSATINLLTPIEGVSNESNLIVKAAKLLQEKTQTPFGAEIKIKKVLPMGGGLGGGSSNAATVLLALNLLWQTKFSYNQLAELGLQLGADVPIFIHGFAAFAQGVGEKLTPVHPDESIYLVSKPNCSISTQAVFTAKALPRNTQKLDIKAIDNKNYLTGYHNDCQNLVINHHPEVAKLLAWLVEYAPSRMTGTGACIFSRFDSEIEAKRVQALLPPSIKSFVTKGVNQSPLHQVINHLSIE
;
A
#
# COMPACT_ATOMS: atom_id res chain seq x y z
N MET A 1 26.00 2.27 -3.47
CA MET A 1 25.43 0.91 -3.33
C MET A 1 25.80 0.17 -4.59
N GLU A 2 26.63 -0.87 -4.49
CA GLU A 2 26.88 -1.75 -5.64
C GLU A 2 25.56 -2.38 -6.07
N ALA A 3 25.23 -2.28 -7.34
CA ALA A 3 24.09 -2.96 -7.91
C ALA A 3 24.37 -4.46 -7.83
N LEU A 4 23.60 -5.18 -7.00
CA LEU A 4 23.60 -6.65 -6.98
C LEU A 4 22.89 -7.10 -8.26
N THR A 5 23.66 -7.51 -9.24
CA THR A 5 23.15 -8.17 -10.46
C THR A 5 22.67 -9.57 -10.14
N MET A 6 21.54 -9.97 -10.73
CA MET A 6 21.07 -11.36 -10.61
C MET A 6 21.90 -12.27 -11.50
N PRO A 7 22.46 -13.38 -10.99
CA PRO A 7 23.15 -14.33 -11.85
C PRO A 7 22.14 -15.02 -12.78
N ASN A 8 22.51 -15.23 -14.04
CA ASN A 8 21.71 -15.94 -15.06
C ASN A 8 21.32 -17.38 -14.68
N SER A 9 21.98 -17.94 -13.66
CA SER A 9 21.59 -19.17 -12.97
C SER A 9 22.00 -19.07 -11.51
N PHE A 10 21.05 -19.31 -10.58
CA PHE A 10 21.43 -19.46 -9.18
C PHE A 10 22.29 -20.71 -9.01
N SER A 11 23.44 -20.58 -8.35
CA SER A 11 24.22 -21.72 -7.84
C SER A 11 23.33 -22.67 -7.02
N ALA A 12 23.74 -23.92 -6.87
CA ALA A 12 22.99 -24.96 -6.13
C ALA A 12 22.71 -24.62 -4.65
N GLY A 13 23.21 -23.49 -4.12
CA GLY A 13 23.05 -23.02 -2.76
C GLY A 13 21.99 -21.92 -2.57
N ASP A 14 21.95 -21.36 -1.36
CA ASP A 14 21.13 -20.21 -1.01
C ASP A 14 21.60 -18.97 -1.79
N SER A 15 20.65 -18.11 -2.22
CA SER A 15 21.00 -16.84 -2.88
C SER A 15 21.49 -15.80 -1.85
N PRO A 16 22.15 -14.70 -2.29
CA PRO A 16 22.32 -13.54 -1.44
C PRO A 16 20.98 -12.90 -1.09
N PHE A 17 20.98 -11.99 -0.10
CA PHE A 17 19.81 -11.16 0.18
C PHE A 17 19.70 -10.02 -0.84
N TYR A 18 18.54 -9.91 -1.47
CA TYR A 18 18.17 -8.79 -2.34
C TYR A 18 17.25 -7.84 -1.59
N GLN A 19 17.37 -6.54 -1.89
CA GLN A 19 16.57 -5.48 -1.28
C GLN A 19 15.39 -5.11 -2.16
N PHE A 20 14.19 -5.11 -1.60
CA PHE A 20 12.96 -4.75 -2.30
C PHE A 20 12.21 -3.68 -1.54
N PRO A 21 11.99 -2.48 -2.13
CA PRO A 21 11.13 -1.47 -1.52
C PRO A 21 9.69 -1.98 -1.48
N SER A 22 8.99 -1.64 -0.41
CA SER A 22 7.58 -1.96 -0.21
C SER A 22 6.83 -0.64 0.06
N PRO A 23 6.46 0.09 -1.02
CA PRO A 23 5.97 1.45 -0.93
C PRO A 23 4.59 1.54 -0.28
N ALA A 24 4.28 2.70 0.30
CA ALA A 24 2.92 3.03 0.67
C ALA A 24 2.08 3.44 -0.55
N LYS A 25 0.75 3.49 -0.37
CA LYS A 25 -0.20 4.13 -1.29
C LYS A 25 -1.08 5.12 -0.56
N LEU A 26 -1.65 6.05 -1.30
CA LEU A 26 -2.78 6.87 -0.89
C LEU A 26 -4.03 6.47 -1.67
N ASN A 27 -5.20 6.61 -1.01
CA ASN A 27 -6.44 6.80 -1.71
C ASN A 27 -6.62 8.32 -1.85
N LEU A 28 -6.45 8.86 -3.06
CA LEU A 28 -6.61 10.31 -3.30
C LEU A 28 -8.05 10.75 -3.06
N PHE A 29 -9.01 9.86 -3.24
CA PHE A 29 -10.38 9.90 -2.75
C PHE A 29 -10.88 8.47 -2.51
N LEU A 30 -12.03 8.30 -1.86
CA LEU A 30 -12.64 6.99 -1.66
C LEU A 30 -14.16 7.13 -1.62
N HIS A 31 -14.83 6.73 -2.68
CA HIS A 31 -16.28 6.68 -2.78
C HIS A 31 -16.80 5.26 -2.56
N ILE A 32 -17.90 5.14 -1.84
CA ILE A 32 -18.63 3.89 -1.66
C ILE A 32 -19.92 4.00 -2.47
N VAL A 33 -19.92 3.34 -3.62
CA VAL A 33 -20.97 3.49 -4.64
C VAL A 33 -22.03 2.39 -4.57
N GLY A 34 -21.86 1.43 -3.66
CA GLY A 34 -22.80 0.34 -3.46
C GLY A 34 -22.35 -0.66 -2.41
N ARG A 35 -23.25 -1.61 -2.12
CA ARG A 35 -22.96 -2.79 -1.31
C ARG A 35 -23.33 -4.04 -2.09
N ARG A 36 -22.42 -5.00 -2.12
CA ARG A 36 -22.55 -6.28 -2.82
C ARG A 36 -23.36 -7.27 -1.99
N ALA A 37 -23.92 -8.28 -2.64
CA ALA A 37 -24.66 -9.37 -1.97
C ALA A 37 -23.76 -10.22 -1.04
N ASP A 38 -22.45 -10.29 -1.33
CA ASP A 38 -21.43 -10.96 -0.51
C ASP A 38 -21.03 -10.16 0.73
N GLY A 39 -21.60 -8.95 0.93
CA GLY A 39 -21.36 -8.08 2.06
C GLY A 39 -20.21 -7.08 1.87
N TYR A 40 -19.40 -7.21 0.81
CA TYR A 40 -18.39 -6.24 0.43
C TYR A 40 -19.03 -4.98 -0.15
N HIS A 41 -18.22 -3.90 -0.22
CA HIS A 41 -18.63 -2.62 -0.79
C HIS A 41 -18.08 -2.45 -2.19
N GLU A 42 -18.91 -1.89 -3.09
CA GLU A 42 -18.45 -1.37 -4.37
C GLU A 42 -17.78 -0.02 -4.11
N LEU A 43 -16.52 0.10 -4.48
CA LEU A 43 -15.69 1.27 -4.26
C LEU A 43 -15.30 1.93 -5.58
N GLU A 44 -15.04 3.23 -5.52
CA GLU A 44 -14.31 3.98 -6.53
C GLU A 44 -13.25 4.84 -5.83
N THR A 45 -12.02 4.71 -6.27
CA THR A 45 -10.87 5.42 -5.68
C THR A 45 -9.79 5.64 -6.73
N VAL A 46 -8.92 6.62 -6.51
CA VAL A 46 -7.63 6.67 -7.19
C VAL A 46 -6.54 6.32 -6.20
N PHE A 47 -5.79 5.28 -6.56
CA PHE A 47 -4.56 4.93 -5.88
C PHE A 47 -3.36 5.66 -6.48
N GLN A 48 -2.52 6.23 -5.63
CA GLN A 48 -1.20 6.73 -5.98
C GLN A 48 -0.17 6.18 -5.00
N PHE A 49 1.00 5.78 -5.51
CA PHE A 49 2.10 5.32 -4.65
C PHE A 49 2.83 6.49 -4.01
N LEU A 50 3.56 6.20 -2.96
CA LEU A 50 4.49 7.13 -2.33
C LEU A 50 5.93 6.64 -2.53
N ASP A 51 6.85 7.57 -2.74
CA ASP A 51 8.29 7.29 -2.71
C ASP A 51 8.79 7.13 -1.26
N PHE A 52 8.01 6.39 -0.47
CA PHE A 52 8.28 6.06 0.92
C PHE A 52 7.59 4.76 1.27
N GLY A 53 8.28 3.89 1.99
CA GLY A 53 7.73 2.60 2.38
C GLY A 53 8.65 1.76 3.24
N ASP A 54 8.20 0.56 3.56
CA ASP A 54 9.00 -0.45 4.21
C ASP A 54 10.08 -0.96 3.22
N ASN A 55 11.06 -1.70 3.73
CA ASN A 55 12.06 -2.38 2.89
C ASN A 55 12.17 -3.83 3.32
N LEU A 56 12.09 -4.75 2.36
CA LEU A 56 12.25 -6.17 2.58
C LEU A 56 13.60 -6.64 2.01
N SER A 57 14.33 -7.41 2.83
CA SER A 57 15.49 -8.16 2.37
C SER A 57 15.08 -9.62 2.22
N ILE A 58 15.15 -10.16 1.01
CA ILE A 58 14.64 -11.50 0.69
C ILE A 58 15.75 -12.30 0.02
N ARG A 59 15.91 -13.56 0.43
CA ARG A 59 16.73 -14.52 -0.28
C ARG A 59 15.98 -15.85 -0.48
N ARG A 60 16.27 -16.51 -1.58
CA ARG A 60 15.89 -17.90 -1.81
C ARG A 60 16.77 -18.82 -0.97
N THR A 61 16.17 -19.87 -0.41
CA THR A 61 16.90 -20.95 0.28
C THR A 61 16.63 -22.29 -0.39
N THR A 62 17.58 -23.22 -0.26
CA THR A 62 17.43 -24.61 -0.72
C THR A 62 16.53 -25.43 0.21
N SER A 63 16.39 -25.02 1.46
CA SER A 63 15.37 -25.57 2.37
C SER A 63 14.00 -25.02 1.99
N ALA A 64 12.97 -25.87 1.96
CA ALA A 64 11.59 -25.46 1.66
C ALA A 64 10.92 -24.60 2.75
N THR A 65 11.63 -24.23 3.81
CA THR A 65 11.06 -23.44 4.92
C THR A 65 10.94 -21.96 4.57
N ILE A 66 9.86 -21.32 5.03
CA ILE A 66 9.65 -19.88 4.96
C ILE A 66 9.92 -19.29 6.34
N ASN A 67 10.95 -18.45 6.43
CA ASN A 67 11.38 -17.84 7.67
C ASN A 67 11.32 -16.32 7.62
N LEU A 68 10.47 -15.71 8.45
CA LEU A 68 10.52 -14.26 8.73
C LEU A 68 11.48 -14.02 9.89
N LEU A 69 12.67 -13.48 9.58
CA LEU A 69 13.77 -13.30 10.55
C LEU A 69 13.59 -12.07 11.46
N THR A 70 12.75 -11.12 11.05
CA THR A 70 12.42 -9.92 11.84
C THR A 70 10.94 -9.95 12.20
N PRO A 71 10.58 -10.31 13.44
CA PRO A 71 9.19 -10.33 13.87
C PRO A 71 8.60 -8.91 13.84
N ILE A 72 7.30 -8.82 13.55
CA ILE A 72 6.54 -7.56 13.63
C ILE A 72 5.76 -7.58 14.94
N GLU A 73 5.98 -6.57 15.78
CA GLU A 73 5.30 -6.46 17.06
C GLU A 73 3.77 -6.48 16.88
N GLY A 74 3.09 -7.30 17.68
CA GLY A 74 1.63 -7.46 17.66
C GLY A 74 1.09 -8.29 16.47
N VAL A 75 1.96 -8.92 15.65
CA VAL A 75 1.54 -9.77 14.52
C VAL A 75 2.21 -11.14 14.63
N SER A 76 1.42 -12.20 14.82
CA SER A 76 1.96 -13.56 14.81
C SER A 76 2.41 -13.97 13.41
N ASN A 77 3.38 -14.88 13.30
CA ASN A 77 3.87 -15.35 12.00
C ASN A 77 2.76 -15.97 11.14
N GLU A 78 1.80 -16.65 11.76
CA GLU A 78 0.67 -17.31 11.07
C GLU A 78 -0.29 -16.30 10.48
N SER A 79 -0.45 -15.13 11.10
CA SER A 79 -1.31 -14.04 10.64
C SER A 79 -0.58 -13.07 9.71
N ASN A 80 0.76 -13.12 9.67
CA ASN A 80 1.57 -12.17 8.91
C ASN A 80 1.44 -12.35 7.40
N LEU A 81 1.04 -11.28 6.70
CA LEU A 81 0.84 -11.32 5.25
C LEU A 81 2.12 -11.63 4.46
N ILE A 82 3.31 -11.30 4.98
CA ILE A 82 4.61 -11.69 4.42
C ILE A 82 4.71 -13.21 4.33
N VAL A 83 4.46 -13.88 5.45
CA VAL A 83 4.56 -15.35 5.54
C VAL A 83 3.44 -16.01 4.73
N LYS A 84 2.21 -15.49 4.81
CA LYS A 84 1.08 -16.01 4.02
C LYS A 84 1.34 -15.89 2.52
N ALA A 85 1.86 -14.77 2.04
CA ALA A 85 2.18 -14.54 0.63
C ALA A 85 3.23 -15.54 0.12
N ALA A 86 4.31 -15.72 0.88
CA ALA A 86 5.36 -16.68 0.52
C ALA A 86 4.83 -18.11 0.47
N LYS A 87 4.09 -18.55 1.49
CA LYS A 87 3.48 -19.89 1.53
C LYS A 87 2.46 -20.12 0.41
N LEU A 88 1.61 -19.12 0.13
CA LEU A 88 0.62 -19.21 -0.93
C LEU A 88 1.28 -19.38 -2.30
N LEU A 89 2.32 -18.59 -2.60
CA LEU A 89 3.07 -18.74 -3.85
C LEU A 89 3.78 -20.09 -3.92
N GLN A 90 4.42 -20.53 -2.83
CA GLN A 90 5.10 -21.82 -2.75
C GLN A 90 4.13 -22.98 -3.03
N GLU A 91 2.96 -22.96 -2.40
CA GLU A 91 1.90 -23.96 -2.62
C GLU A 91 1.42 -24.00 -4.07
N LYS A 92 1.16 -22.82 -4.66
CA LYS A 92 0.64 -22.73 -6.03
C LYS A 92 1.65 -23.12 -7.10
N THR A 93 2.93 -22.91 -6.84
CA THR A 93 4.00 -23.20 -7.81
C THR A 93 4.68 -24.55 -7.56
N GLN A 94 4.43 -25.19 -6.41
CA GLN A 94 5.08 -26.44 -5.99
C GLN A 94 6.62 -26.34 -6.06
N THR A 95 7.17 -25.15 -5.87
CA THR A 95 8.61 -24.94 -5.87
C THR A 95 9.25 -25.66 -4.66
N PRO A 96 10.42 -26.31 -4.84
CA PRO A 96 11.14 -26.93 -3.72
C PRO A 96 11.87 -25.91 -2.84
N PHE A 97 11.94 -24.65 -3.27
CA PHE A 97 12.69 -23.62 -2.58
C PHE A 97 11.87 -22.98 -1.46
N GLY A 98 12.55 -22.54 -0.41
CA GLY A 98 12.01 -21.65 0.61
C GLY A 98 12.60 -20.25 0.53
N ALA A 99 12.39 -19.49 1.59
CA ALA A 99 12.87 -18.12 1.66
C ALA A 99 13.20 -17.70 3.09
N GLU A 100 14.20 -16.85 3.23
CA GLU A 100 14.42 -16.04 4.40
C GLU A 100 14.13 -14.58 4.09
N ILE A 101 13.34 -13.95 4.97
CA ILE A 101 12.81 -12.61 4.78
C ILE A 101 13.13 -11.78 6.02
N LYS A 102 13.66 -10.58 5.81
CA LYS A 102 13.78 -9.53 6.83
C LYS A 102 12.96 -8.33 6.40
N ILE A 103 12.41 -7.59 7.35
CA ILE A 103 11.70 -6.35 7.08
C ILE A 103 12.24 -5.22 7.94
N LYS A 104 12.51 -4.07 7.31
CA LYS A 104 12.65 -2.78 7.98
C LYS A 104 11.32 -2.04 7.89
N LYS A 105 10.53 -2.15 8.97
CA LYS A 105 9.20 -1.56 9.06
C LYS A 105 9.30 -0.09 9.43
N VAL A 106 8.83 0.80 8.54
CA VAL A 106 8.78 2.25 8.76
C VAL A 106 7.35 2.80 8.62
N LEU A 107 6.50 2.13 7.85
CA LEU A 107 5.11 2.53 7.71
C LEU A 107 4.33 2.25 9.00
N PRO A 108 3.52 3.20 9.47
CA PRO A 108 2.66 2.99 10.63
C PRO A 108 1.57 1.95 10.32
N MET A 109 1.33 1.03 11.24
CA MET A 109 0.25 0.05 11.13
C MET A 109 -1.12 0.70 11.31
N GLY A 110 -2.14 0.20 10.61
CA GLY A 110 -3.53 0.69 10.72
C GLY A 110 -3.70 2.14 10.28
N GLY A 111 -2.93 2.59 9.30
CA GLY A 111 -2.94 3.96 8.81
C GLY A 111 -3.67 4.20 7.49
N GLY A 112 -4.24 3.18 6.83
CA GLY A 112 -4.85 3.33 5.51
C GLY A 112 -3.84 3.45 4.36
N LEU A 113 -2.53 3.22 4.63
CA LEU A 113 -1.43 3.34 3.66
C LEU A 113 -1.14 2.04 2.89
N GLY A 114 -1.85 0.95 3.17
CA GLY A 114 -1.69 -0.33 2.48
C GLY A 114 -0.41 -1.11 2.84
N GLY A 115 0.31 -0.76 3.93
CA GLY A 115 1.63 -1.33 4.23
C GLY A 115 1.68 -2.85 4.30
N GLY A 116 0.69 -3.51 4.91
CA GLY A 116 0.62 -4.98 4.95
C GLY A 116 0.40 -5.59 3.57
N SER A 117 -0.48 -5.00 2.77
CA SER A 117 -0.75 -5.42 1.38
C SER A 117 0.45 -5.18 0.48
N SER A 118 1.17 -4.06 0.67
CA SER A 118 2.43 -3.78 0.00
C SER A 118 3.49 -4.82 0.33
N ASN A 119 3.66 -5.18 1.61
CA ASN A 119 4.61 -6.21 2.02
C ASN A 119 4.28 -7.57 1.37
N ALA A 120 2.99 -7.96 1.32
CA ALA A 120 2.55 -9.19 0.65
C ALA A 120 2.85 -9.18 -0.85
N ALA A 121 2.51 -8.09 -1.55
CA ALA A 121 2.79 -7.92 -2.97
C ALA A 121 4.29 -7.97 -3.26
N THR A 122 5.10 -7.29 -2.43
CA THR A 122 6.56 -7.32 -2.54
C THR A 122 7.09 -8.75 -2.44
N VAL A 123 6.58 -9.53 -1.50
CA VAL A 123 6.98 -10.95 -1.35
C VAL A 123 6.58 -11.76 -2.57
N LEU A 124 5.33 -11.61 -3.06
CA LEU A 124 4.87 -12.35 -4.25
C LEU A 124 5.74 -12.04 -5.47
N LEU A 125 6.02 -10.76 -5.75
CA LEU A 125 6.83 -10.34 -6.89
C LEU A 125 8.29 -10.77 -6.74
N ALA A 126 8.90 -10.55 -5.58
CA ALA A 126 10.28 -10.90 -5.31
C ALA A 126 10.51 -12.43 -5.38
N LEU A 127 9.64 -13.22 -4.78
CA LEU A 127 9.77 -14.66 -4.79
C LEU A 127 9.42 -15.27 -6.15
N ASN A 128 8.48 -14.70 -6.90
CA ASN A 128 8.24 -15.09 -8.30
C ASN A 128 9.52 -14.95 -9.14
N LEU A 129 10.28 -13.89 -8.91
CA LEU A 129 11.57 -13.66 -9.56
C LEU A 129 12.64 -14.64 -9.02
N LEU A 130 12.85 -14.70 -7.70
CA LEU A 130 13.91 -15.49 -7.06
C LEU A 130 13.72 -17.00 -7.21
N TRP A 131 12.49 -17.48 -7.22
CA TRP A 131 12.14 -18.89 -7.45
C TRP A 131 11.98 -19.23 -8.94
N GLN A 132 11.99 -18.20 -9.84
CA GLN A 132 11.80 -18.34 -11.27
C GLN A 132 10.47 -19.04 -11.63
N THR A 133 9.42 -18.74 -10.90
CA THR A 133 8.11 -19.40 -11.04
C THR A 133 7.31 -18.89 -12.24
N LYS A 134 7.71 -17.78 -12.85
CA LYS A 134 7.19 -17.22 -14.12
C LYS A 134 5.69 -16.90 -14.13
N PHE A 135 5.09 -16.66 -12.97
CA PHE A 135 3.71 -16.18 -12.91
C PHE A 135 3.64 -14.76 -13.49
N SER A 136 2.61 -14.53 -14.33
CA SER A 136 2.30 -13.18 -14.82
C SER A 136 1.78 -12.29 -13.68
N TYR A 137 1.81 -10.96 -13.88
CA TYR A 137 1.24 -10.01 -12.92
C TYR A 137 -0.24 -10.29 -12.65
N ASN A 138 -1.02 -10.70 -13.65
CA ASN A 138 -2.42 -11.05 -13.45
C ASN A 138 -2.59 -12.27 -12.52
N GLN A 139 -1.81 -13.33 -12.73
CA GLN A 139 -1.83 -14.51 -11.85
C GLN A 139 -1.39 -14.16 -10.42
N LEU A 140 -0.36 -13.33 -10.26
CA LEU A 140 0.07 -12.84 -8.94
C LEU A 140 -0.99 -11.94 -8.29
N ALA A 141 -1.69 -11.12 -9.07
CA ALA A 141 -2.77 -10.27 -8.56
C ALA A 141 -3.98 -11.09 -8.09
N GLU A 142 -4.34 -12.17 -8.79
CA GLU A 142 -5.37 -13.13 -8.37
C GLU A 142 -4.99 -13.83 -7.05
N LEU A 143 -3.73 -14.23 -6.87
CA LEU A 143 -3.22 -14.74 -5.60
C LEU A 143 -3.26 -13.65 -4.52
N GLY A 144 -2.82 -12.45 -4.87
CA GLY A 144 -2.79 -11.30 -3.98
C GLY A 144 -4.17 -10.90 -3.45
N LEU A 145 -5.21 -11.01 -4.28
CA LEU A 145 -6.58 -10.70 -3.89
C LEU A 145 -7.08 -11.61 -2.75
N GLN A 146 -6.60 -12.86 -2.67
CA GLN A 146 -6.92 -13.78 -1.57
C GLN A 146 -6.30 -13.33 -0.23
N LEU A 147 -5.23 -12.53 -0.28
CA LEU A 147 -4.52 -11.99 0.88
C LEU A 147 -5.10 -10.64 1.34
N GLY A 148 -5.64 -9.85 0.39
CA GLY A 148 -6.26 -8.56 0.68
C GLY A 148 -6.60 -7.77 -0.57
N ALA A 149 -7.66 -6.95 -0.48
CA ALA A 149 -8.21 -6.17 -1.59
C ALA A 149 -7.20 -5.15 -2.18
N ASP A 150 -6.30 -4.62 -1.36
CA ASP A 150 -5.27 -3.67 -1.79
C ASP A 150 -4.01 -4.37 -2.38
N VAL A 151 -3.86 -5.71 -2.32
CA VAL A 151 -2.65 -6.38 -2.83
C VAL A 151 -2.51 -6.24 -4.36
N PRO A 152 -3.58 -6.36 -5.17
CA PRO A 152 -3.49 -6.24 -6.62
C PRO A 152 -2.89 -4.93 -7.12
N ILE A 153 -3.20 -3.77 -6.51
CA ILE A 153 -2.61 -2.49 -6.94
C ILE A 153 -1.09 -2.47 -6.79
N PHE A 154 -0.55 -3.07 -5.71
CA PHE A 154 0.89 -3.19 -5.50
C PHE A 154 1.55 -4.18 -6.45
N ILE A 155 0.83 -5.24 -6.87
CA ILE A 155 1.31 -6.20 -7.89
C ILE A 155 1.40 -5.54 -9.26
N HIS A 156 0.40 -4.74 -9.66
CA HIS A 156 0.40 -4.06 -10.96
C HIS A 156 1.36 -2.87 -11.01
N GLY A 157 1.52 -2.14 -9.91
CA GLY A 157 2.57 -1.15 -9.71
C GLY A 157 2.41 0.16 -10.49
N PHE A 158 1.22 0.52 -10.94
CA PHE A 158 0.91 1.81 -11.56
C PHE A 158 -0.23 2.52 -10.82
N ALA A 159 -0.24 3.85 -10.80
CA ALA A 159 -1.35 4.61 -10.25
C ALA A 159 -2.62 4.33 -11.04
N ALA A 160 -3.73 4.06 -10.35
CA ALA A 160 -4.93 3.57 -11.00
C ALA A 160 -6.22 4.14 -10.40
N PHE A 161 -7.20 4.37 -11.27
CA PHE A 161 -8.60 4.39 -10.87
C PHE A 161 -9.05 2.96 -10.61
N ALA A 162 -9.50 2.70 -9.41
CA ALA A 162 -9.87 1.37 -8.96
C ALA A 162 -11.38 1.30 -8.67
N GLN A 163 -12.00 0.21 -9.11
CA GLN A 163 -13.41 -0.11 -8.93
C GLN A 163 -13.58 -1.51 -8.34
N GLY A 164 -14.82 -1.91 -8.07
CA GLY A 164 -15.13 -3.17 -7.40
C GLY A 164 -14.80 -3.09 -5.92
N VAL A 165 -14.09 -4.06 -5.37
CA VAL A 165 -13.51 -3.97 -4.01
C VAL A 165 -12.15 -3.28 -4.00
N GLY A 166 -11.67 -2.77 -5.16
CA GLY A 166 -10.37 -2.15 -5.40
C GLY A 166 -9.49 -2.93 -6.39
N GLU A 167 -10.02 -4.01 -6.97
CA GLU A 167 -9.28 -4.95 -7.85
C GLU A 167 -9.36 -4.61 -9.34
N LYS A 168 -10.37 -3.83 -9.77
CA LYS A 168 -10.53 -3.44 -11.18
C LYS A 168 -9.77 -2.16 -11.44
N LEU A 169 -8.60 -2.28 -12.00
CA LEU A 169 -7.63 -1.19 -12.13
C LEU A 169 -7.58 -0.64 -13.55
N THR A 170 -7.76 0.67 -13.69
CA THR A 170 -7.54 1.41 -14.94
C THR A 170 -6.43 2.43 -14.69
N PRO A 171 -5.34 2.42 -15.49
CA PRO A 171 -4.22 3.34 -15.30
C PRO A 171 -4.67 4.80 -15.37
N VAL A 172 -4.15 5.62 -14.45
CA VAL A 172 -4.31 7.08 -14.43
C VAL A 172 -2.99 7.74 -14.04
N HIS A 173 -2.87 9.05 -14.29
CA HIS A 173 -1.63 9.79 -14.04
C HIS A 173 -1.91 11.04 -13.21
N PRO A 174 -2.23 10.91 -11.90
CA PRO A 174 -2.34 12.05 -11.01
C PRO A 174 -1.02 12.81 -10.89
N ASP A 175 -1.10 14.11 -10.56
CA ASP A 175 0.11 14.92 -10.31
C ASP A 175 0.96 14.29 -9.21
N GLU A 176 2.26 14.19 -9.46
CA GLU A 176 3.24 13.69 -8.49
C GLU A 176 3.62 14.77 -7.48
N SER A 177 2.67 15.10 -6.64
CA SER A 177 2.78 16.17 -5.64
C SER A 177 3.62 15.76 -4.42
N ILE A 178 4.01 16.75 -3.61
CA ILE A 178 4.61 16.52 -2.31
C ILE A 178 3.50 16.37 -1.26
N TYR A 179 3.63 15.33 -0.44
CA TYR A 179 2.68 15.03 0.63
C TYR A 179 3.35 15.02 2.00
N LEU A 180 2.72 15.68 2.96
CA LEU A 180 2.93 15.41 4.39
C LEU A 180 1.90 14.38 4.81
N VAL A 181 2.35 13.20 5.20
CA VAL A 181 1.50 12.14 5.75
C VAL A 181 1.64 12.15 7.27
N SER A 182 0.51 12.25 7.97
CA SER A 182 0.48 12.37 9.43
C SER A 182 -0.49 11.37 10.03
N LYS A 183 -0.07 10.67 11.09
CA LYS A 183 -0.88 9.67 11.80
C LYS A 183 -1.03 10.05 13.26
N PRO A 184 -2.27 10.30 13.73
CA PRO A 184 -2.54 10.48 15.15
C PRO A 184 -2.33 9.16 15.91
N ASN A 185 -2.16 9.25 17.22
CA ASN A 185 -1.93 8.06 18.06
C ASN A 185 -3.25 7.32 18.35
N CYS A 186 -3.88 6.83 17.29
CA CYS A 186 -5.05 5.96 17.38
C CYS A 186 -4.98 4.84 16.34
N SER A 187 -5.77 3.80 16.53
CA SER A 187 -5.95 2.69 15.60
C SER A 187 -7.41 2.57 15.21
N ILE A 188 -7.67 2.42 13.92
CA ILE A 188 -9.02 2.29 13.37
C ILE A 188 -9.15 0.93 12.71
N SER A 189 -10.18 0.20 13.09
CA SER A 189 -10.51 -1.07 12.46
C SER A 189 -11.20 -0.83 11.12
N THR A 190 -10.58 -1.25 10.03
CA THR A 190 -11.18 -1.20 8.69
C THR A 190 -12.54 -1.91 8.65
N GLN A 191 -12.66 -3.06 9.33
CA GLN A 191 -13.91 -3.78 9.44
C GLN A 191 -14.99 -2.97 10.16
N ALA A 192 -14.65 -2.32 11.27
CA ALA A 192 -15.60 -1.50 12.02
C ALA A 192 -16.12 -0.32 11.18
N VAL A 193 -15.24 0.32 10.39
CA VAL A 193 -15.63 1.40 9.48
C VAL A 193 -16.60 0.89 8.42
N PHE A 194 -16.26 -0.18 7.70
CA PHE A 194 -17.10 -0.71 6.63
C PHE A 194 -18.42 -1.32 7.12
N THR A 195 -18.49 -1.82 8.35
CA THR A 195 -19.72 -2.38 8.91
C THR A 195 -20.63 -1.34 9.58
N ALA A 196 -20.13 -0.11 9.81
CA ALA A 196 -20.90 0.95 10.47
C ALA A 196 -22.18 1.31 9.68
N LYS A 197 -23.29 1.43 10.39
CA LYS A 197 -24.62 1.75 9.78
C LYS A 197 -24.63 3.15 9.14
N ALA A 198 -23.90 4.10 9.72
CA ALA A 198 -23.83 5.49 9.28
C ALA A 198 -22.90 5.71 8.07
N LEU A 199 -22.20 4.67 7.59
CA LEU A 199 -21.35 4.78 6.42
C LEU A 199 -22.20 5.00 5.15
N PRO A 200 -21.97 6.04 4.34
CA PRO A 200 -22.59 6.22 3.03
C PRO A 200 -22.31 5.03 2.10
N ARG A 201 -23.31 4.64 1.27
CA ARG A 201 -23.17 3.50 0.35
C ARG A 201 -23.80 3.74 -1.02
N ASN A 202 -24.08 4.99 -1.33
CA ASN A 202 -24.82 5.39 -2.52
C ASN A 202 -24.21 6.64 -3.17
N THR A 203 -22.93 6.88 -2.95
CA THR A 203 -22.20 7.95 -3.66
C THR A 203 -22.31 7.70 -5.17
N GLN A 204 -22.57 8.76 -5.92
CA GLN A 204 -22.74 8.66 -7.37
C GLN A 204 -21.46 8.13 -8.03
N LYS A 205 -21.64 7.16 -8.92
CA LYS A 205 -20.52 6.62 -9.71
C LYS A 205 -19.94 7.68 -10.62
N LEU A 206 -18.63 7.63 -10.77
CA LEU A 206 -17.88 8.54 -11.62
C LEU A 206 -17.75 7.98 -13.05
N ASP A 207 -17.82 8.86 -14.04
CA ASP A 207 -17.32 8.55 -15.37
C ASP A 207 -15.79 8.71 -15.37
N ILE A 208 -15.06 7.61 -15.65
CA ILE A 208 -13.60 7.64 -15.70
C ILE A 208 -13.04 8.69 -16.65
N LYS A 209 -13.78 9.00 -17.74
CA LYS A 209 -13.39 10.03 -18.71
C LYS A 209 -13.49 11.45 -18.16
N ALA A 210 -14.31 11.65 -17.12
CA ALA A 210 -14.51 12.93 -16.45
C ALA A 210 -13.60 13.12 -15.23
N ILE A 211 -12.76 12.14 -14.92
CA ILE A 211 -11.83 12.23 -13.76
C ILE A 211 -10.77 13.29 -14.07
N ASP A 212 -10.84 14.41 -13.35
CA ASP A 212 -9.82 15.45 -13.40
C ASP A 212 -8.58 15.00 -12.59
N ASN A 213 -7.50 14.71 -13.31
CA ASN A 213 -6.23 14.27 -12.72
C ASN A 213 -5.54 15.32 -11.84
N LYS A 214 -6.03 16.56 -11.78
CA LYS A 214 -5.40 17.67 -11.04
C LYS A 214 -6.11 18.04 -9.73
N ASN A 215 -7.40 17.70 -9.59
CA ASN A 215 -8.25 18.23 -8.53
C ASN A 215 -8.79 17.18 -7.53
N TYR A 216 -8.06 16.09 -7.29
CA TYR A 216 -8.56 15.04 -6.40
C TYR A 216 -8.89 15.50 -4.98
N LEU A 217 -8.23 16.55 -4.46
CA LEU A 217 -8.47 17.06 -3.11
C LEU A 217 -9.60 18.10 -3.02
N THR A 218 -10.05 18.66 -4.13
CA THR A 218 -11.13 19.67 -4.15
C THR A 218 -12.42 19.16 -4.77
N GLY A 219 -12.33 18.28 -5.79
CA GLY A 219 -13.48 17.77 -6.53
C GLY A 219 -14.08 16.47 -5.97
N TYR A 220 -13.39 15.78 -5.06
CA TYR A 220 -13.77 14.47 -4.54
C TYR A 220 -13.64 14.42 -3.02
N HIS A 221 -14.14 13.36 -2.38
CA HIS A 221 -14.11 13.18 -0.93
C HIS A 221 -13.77 11.73 -0.52
N ASN A 222 -13.66 11.48 0.77
CA ASN A 222 -13.54 10.14 1.32
C ASN A 222 -14.78 9.84 2.16
N ASP A 223 -15.61 8.91 1.74
CA ASP A 223 -16.87 8.54 2.41
C ASP A 223 -16.66 8.02 3.83
N CYS A 224 -15.49 7.44 4.13
CA CYS A 224 -15.17 6.99 5.47
C CYS A 224 -14.79 8.15 6.41
N GLN A 225 -14.37 9.31 5.88
CA GLN A 225 -13.78 10.38 6.68
C GLN A 225 -14.75 10.94 7.72
N ASN A 226 -15.98 11.28 7.33
CA ASN A 226 -16.97 11.86 8.25
C ASN A 226 -17.32 10.88 9.37
N LEU A 227 -17.47 9.60 9.08
CA LEU A 227 -17.69 8.58 10.09
C LEU A 227 -16.52 8.51 11.08
N VAL A 228 -15.30 8.52 10.57
CA VAL A 228 -14.10 8.39 11.40
C VAL A 228 -13.90 9.62 12.27
N ILE A 229 -14.00 10.84 11.75
CA ILE A 229 -13.82 12.06 12.56
C ILE A 229 -14.87 12.22 13.66
N ASN A 230 -16.09 11.69 13.45
CA ASN A 230 -17.14 11.70 14.46
C ASN A 230 -16.86 10.73 15.64
N HIS A 231 -16.08 9.67 15.43
CA HIS A 231 -15.79 8.65 16.42
C HIS A 231 -14.36 8.71 16.98
N HIS A 232 -13.47 9.44 16.29
CA HIS A 232 -12.05 9.55 16.64
C HIS A 232 -11.63 11.03 16.72
N PRO A 233 -11.79 11.68 17.88
CA PRO A 233 -11.46 13.10 18.06
C PRO A 233 -10.01 13.46 17.71
N GLU A 234 -9.07 12.51 17.84
CA GLU A 234 -7.68 12.70 17.49
C GLU A 234 -7.49 12.92 15.99
N VAL A 235 -8.25 12.17 15.15
CA VAL A 235 -8.26 12.35 13.70
C VAL A 235 -8.92 13.68 13.34
N ALA A 236 -10.05 13.99 13.96
CA ALA A 236 -10.77 15.24 13.72
C ALA A 236 -9.90 16.48 14.01
N LYS A 237 -9.23 16.50 15.18
CA LYS A 237 -8.33 17.61 15.59
C LYS A 237 -7.15 17.76 14.63
N LEU A 238 -6.51 16.64 14.25
CA LEU A 238 -5.37 16.67 13.34
C LEU A 238 -5.80 17.14 11.94
N LEU A 239 -6.92 16.65 11.41
CA LEU A 239 -7.44 17.08 10.11
C LEU A 239 -7.79 18.57 10.12
N ALA A 240 -8.52 19.04 11.15
CA ALA A 240 -8.88 20.45 11.29
C ALA A 240 -7.65 21.37 11.36
N TRP A 241 -6.59 20.92 12.02
CA TRP A 241 -5.32 21.67 12.07
C TRP A 241 -4.59 21.66 10.72
N LEU A 242 -4.50 20.51 10.03
CA LEU A 242 -3.77 20.40 8.77
C LEU A 242 -4.42 21.20 7.62
N VAL A 243 -5.76 21.30 7.58
CA VAL A 243 -6.46 22.04 6.53
C VAL A 243 -6.21 23.55 6.57
N GLU A 244 -5.75 24.09 7.71
CA GLU A 244 -5.33 25.49 7.82
C GLU A 244 -4.02 25.78 7.03
N TYR A 245 -3.24 24.76 6.73
CA TYR A 245 -1.95 24.87 6.03
C TYR A 245 -1.99 24.44 4.57
N ALA A 246 -2.76 23.37 4.28
CA ALA A 246 -2.82 22.78 2.94
C ALA A 246 -4.08 21.93 2.74
N PRO A 247 -4.53 21.71 1.48
CA PRO A 247 -5.57 20.75 1.20
C PRO A 247 -5.23 19.38 1.78
N SER A 248 -6.09 18.87 2.67
CA SER A 248 -5.83 17.67 3.47
C SER A 248 -7.01 16.71 3.47
N ARG A 249 -6.73 15.41 3.53
CA ARG A 249 -7.74 14.35 3.54
C ARG A 249 -7.22 13.10 4.24
N MET A 250 -8.14 12.35 4.84
CA MET A 250 -7.86 11.00 5.35
C MET A 250 -7.73 10.00 4.19
N THR A 251 -6.72 9.13 4.24
CA THR A 251 -6.54 8.05 3.24
C THR A 251 -7.16 6.74 3.72
N GLY A 252 -7.83 6.03 2.80
CA GLY A 252 -8.48 4.76 3.10
C GLY A 252 -9.51 4.89 4.23
N THR A 253 -9.51 3.95 5.16
CA THR A 253 -10.33 3.96 6.38
C THR A 253 -9.66 4.69 7.55
N GLY A 254 -8.54 5.38 7.32
CA GLY A 254 -7.77 6.09 8.33
C GLY A 254 -6.73 5.18 9.02
N ALA A 255 -6.04 5.66 10.05
CA ALA A 255 -6.11 7.01 10.64
C ALA A 255 -5.20 8.06 9.98
N CYS A 256 -4.40 7.72 8.95
CA CYS A 256 -3.50 8.68 8.32
C CYS A 256 -4.27 9.74 7.55
N ILE A 257 -3.77 10.96 7.66
CA ILE A 257 -4.18 12.13 6.89
C ILE A 257 -2.99 12.51 6.00
N PHE A 258 -3.25 12.81 4.73
CA PHE A 258 -2.26 13.38 3.84
C PHE A 258 -2.64 14.80 3.48
N SER A 259 -1.63 15.67 3.41
CA SER A 259 -1.75 17.07 3.04
C SER A 259 -0.87 17.34 1.83
N ARG A 260 -1.40 17.98 0.80
CA ARG A 260 -0.67 18.26 -0.45
C ARG A 260 0.02 19.61 -0.37
N PHE A 261 1.29 19.66 -0.76
CA PHE A 261 2.10 20.86 -0.83
C PHE A 261 2.73 21.02 -2.21
N ASP A 262 3.05 22.26 -2.57
CA ASP A 262 3.74 22.58 -3.83
C ASP A 262 5.25 22.39 -3.70
N SER A 263 5.78 22.37 -2.46
CA SER A 263 7.20 22.16 -2.20
C SER A 263 7.47 21.30 -0.96
N GLU A 264 8.60 20.58 -0.99
CA GLU A 264 9.08 19.80 0.16
C GLU A 264 9.47 20.71 1.35
N ILE A 265 9.93 21.93 1.08
CA ILE A 265 10.31 22.90 2.10
C ILE A 265 9.10 23.31 2.93
N GLU A 266 7.99 23.63 2.27
CA GLU A 266 6.73 23.97 2.97
C GLU A 266 6.17 22.80 3.74
N ALA A 267 6.16 21.61 3.15
CA ALA A 267 5.72 20.39 3.84
C ALA A 267 6.55 20.12 5.11
N LYS A 268 7.87 20.24 5.04
CA LYS A 268 8.77 20.08 6.20
C LYS A 268 8.59 21.17 7.25
N ARG A 269 8.30 22.43 6.82
CA ARG A 269 7.97 23.51 7.76
C ARG A 269 6.73 23.17 8.56
N VAL A 270 5.68 22.69 7.91
CA VAL A 270 4.44 22.32 8.63
C VAL A 270 4.67 21.06 9.47
N GLN A 271 5.44 20.08 8.97
CA GLN A 271 5.83 18.90 9.74
C GLN A 271 6.51 19.24 11.06
N ALA A 272 7.41 20.24 11.06
CA ALA A 272 8.13 20.68 12.25
C ALA A 272 7.23 21.32 13.32
N LEU A 273 6.02 21.74 12.96
CA LEU A 273 5.01 22.28 13.89
C LEU A 273 4.14 21.20 14.55
N LEU A 274 4.20 19.95 14.03
CA LEU A 274 3.40 18.86 14.59
C LEU A 274 3.92 18.45 15.98
N PRO A 275 3.02 18.13 16.92
CA PRO A 275 3.41 17.56 18.20
C PRO A 275 4.20 16.25 18.03
N PRO A 276 5.19 15.95 18.89
CA PRO A 276 5.98 14.70 18.82
C PRO A 276 5.16 13.41 18.90
N SER A 277 3.95 13.47 19.41
CA SER A 277 3.01 12.34 19.47
C SER A 277 2.42 11.98 18.11
N ILE A 278 2.51 12.87 17.10
CA ILE A 278 2.03 12.62 15.75
C ILE A 278 3.19 12.04 14.91
N LYS A 279 3.05 10.78 14.50
CA LYS A 279 4.00 10.19 13.53
C LYS A 279 3.76 10.81 12.16
N SER A 280 4.81 11.33 11.53
CA SER A 280 4.68 11.97 10.23
C SER A 280 5.93 11.81 9.37
N PHE A 281 5.74 11.90 8.07
CA PHE A 281 6.81 11.94 7.09
C PHE A 281 6.40 12.75 5.87
N VAL A 282 7.39 13.38 5.22
CA VAL A 282 7.22 14.06 3.93
C VAL A 282 7.72 13.14 2.84
N THR A 283 6.98 13.07 1.73
CA THR A 283 7.26 12.17 0.62
C THR A 283 6.67 12.71 -0.68
N LYS A 284 7.10 12.18 -1.80
CA LYS A 284 6.55 12.45 -3.12
C LYS A 284 5.54 11.37 -3.51
N GLY A 285 4.40 11.78 -4.10
CA GLY A 285 3.52 10.89 -4.83
C GLY A 285 4.18 10.44 -6.14
N VAL A 286 4.08 9.17 -6.49
CA VAL A 286 4.64 8.62 -7.73
C VAL A 286 3.61 7.75 -8.43
N ASN A 287 3.60 7.80 -9.77
CA ASN A 287 2.64 7.05 -10.58
C ASN A 287 3.12 5.64 -10.92
N GLN A 288 4.41 5.37 -10.76
CA GLN A 288 5.00 4.03 -10.85
C GLN A 288 5.57 3.61 -9.49
N SER A 289 5.26 2.41 -9.08
CA SER A 289 5.77 1.84 -7.83
C SER A 289 7.30 1.71 -7.86
N PRO A 290 8.02 2.20 -6.84
CA PRO A 290 9.46 2.00 -6.72
C PRO A 290 9.88 0.52 -6.74
N LEU A 291 9.02 -0.38 -6.29
CA LEU A 291 9.25 -1.83 -6.35
C LEU A 291 9.43 -2.31 -7.79
N HIS A 292 8.60 -1.83 -8.72
CA HIS A 292 8.64 -2.25 -10.13
C HIS A 292 9.93 -1.80 -10.82
N GLN A 293 10.52 -0.68 -10.43
CA GLN A 293 11.83 -0.25 -10.95
C GLN A 293 12.91 -1.27 -10.57
N VAL A 294 12.89 -1.78 -9.33
CA VAL A 294 13.82 -2.82 -8.87
C VAL A 294 13.56 -4.16 -9.55
N ILE A 295 12.30 -4.60 -9.62
CA ILE A 295 11.92 -5.88 -10.26
C ILE A 295 12.32 -5.87 -11.74
N ASN A 296 12.05 -4.78 -12.46
CA ASN A 296 12.40 -4.67 -13.88
C ASN A 296 13.91 -4.68 -14.08
N HIS A 297 14.67 -3.95 -13.25
CA HIS A 297 16.13 -3.94 -13.32
C HIS A 297 16.70 -5.36 -13.13
N LEU A 298 16.23 -6.09 -12.10
CA LEU A 298 16.69 -7.46 -11.82
C LEU A 298 16.20 -8.51 -12.86
N SER A 299 15.19 -8.20 -13.68
CA SER A 299 14.63 -9.13 -14.68
C SER A 299 15.30 -9.02 -16.05
N ILE A 300 16.03 -7.94 -16.35
CA ILE A 300 16.66 -7.66 -17.64
C ILE A 300 18.06 -8.31 -17.73
N GLU A 301 18.63 -8.69 -16.62
CA GLU A 301 19.95 -9.32 -16.50
C GLU A 301 19.83 -10.84 -16.33
#